data_53b2962e92a2d3ab22a3864e1d5ed224
#
_entry.id   53b2962e92a2d3ab22a3864e1d5ed224
#
_cell.length_a   1.000
_cell.length_b   1.000
_cell.length_c   1.000
_cell.angle_alpha   90.00
_cell.angle_beta   90.00
_cell.angle_gamma   90.00
#
_symmetry.space_group_name_H-M   'P 1'
#
loop_
_entity.id
_entity.type
_entity.pdbx_description
1 polymer ?
#
loop_
_entity_poly.entity_id
_entity_poly.type
_entity_poly.pdbx_seq_one_letter_code
_entity_poly.pdbx_strand_id
1 'polypeptide(L)'
;MANFYKDNSELKFQFSHPLMEKIVTLKEDNFKDFGKYDYAPANVEDAIDSYDKVMEIIGEICGDVLAPNAEQVDHDGPVCENGRITYAAGTQQNHDALTQAGVYGLSLPREYGGLNFSMVPYVMAAELVSRADAGFANIWGLQDCAETLHEFASKEIKEEFLPRINKGDTCSMDLTEPDAGSDLQAVMLKATWDEEKQMWLLNGVKRFITNGDAEIKLVLARSEEGTTDGRGLSYFVYDKAWGGVTVRRIENKLGIKGSPTAELVFKNAPAKLVGDRKLGLIKYVMSLMNGARLGVGAQSVGVSEAAYREALKYAHERFQYKKAIVNFPAVYEMLAVMKAKLQASRALLYETTRFVDVYKAYNAIADERKLTPEERQDNKKYSKYADMFTPMLKMMASEYANQNAYDAIQVHGGSGFMKEYPVERIYRDARILTIYEGTSQLQTVAAIRYVTNGSYLAKIKEYEAMEVKPEFAALKEKLVAMTAQFETACEAVQDKGEEYIDFHARRLVEMAAHIIMSYLLIIDAQSCDAFARSAEVYTNKAQAWNNERASYIASFSLENLAAFAAIKDEFVAEEN
;
A
#
# COMPACT_ATOMS: atom_id res chain seq x y z
N MET A 1 19.44 4.49 21.73
CA MET A 1 19.05 4.69 20.32
C MET A 1 17.85 3.84 20.04
N ALA A 2 16.76 4.43 19.56
CA ALA A 2 15.55 3.71 19.20
C ALA A 2 15.75 3.05 17.84
N ASN A 3 15.43 1.77 17.70
CA ASN A 3 15.53 1.08 16.42
C ASN A 3 14.21 0.35 16.16
N PHE A 4 13.44 0.84 15.18
CA PHE A 4 12.08 0.36 14.90
C PHE A 4 12.04 -1.03 14.27
N TYR A 5 13.15 -1.51 13.76
CA TYR A 5 13.27 -2.89 13.31
C TYR A 5 13.60 -3.85 14.45
N LYS A 6 14.60 -3.49 15.28
CA LYS A 6 15.03 -4.35 16.40
C LYS A 6 13.99 -4.46 17.52
N ASP A 7 13.14 -3.45 17.70
CA ASP A 7 12.05 -3.47 18.69
C ASP A 7 10.82 -4.28 18.25
N ASN A 8 10.85 -4.87 17.03
CA ASN A 8 9.75 -5.63 16.46
C ASN A 8 10.21 -6.94 15.80
N SER A 9 10.28 -8.00 16.59
CA SER A 9 10.68 -9.33 16.12
C SER A 9 9.75 -9.94 15.05
N GLU A 10 8.52 -9.42 14.91
CA GLU A 10 7.55 -9.87 13.90
C GLU A 10 8.01 -9.53 12.48
N LEU A 11 8.87 -8.50 12.32
CA LEU A 11 9.44 -8.13 11.02
C LEU A 11 10.50 -9.14 10.57
N LYS A 12 11.48 -9.42 11.42
CA LYS A 12 12.53 -10.40 11.13
C LYS A 12 11.96 -11.78 10.84
N PHE A 13 10.87 -12.16 11.52
CA PHE A 13 10.14 -13.40 11.27
C PHE A 13 9.73 -13.56 9.80
N GLN A 14 9.40 -12.49 9.10
CA GLN A 14 8.95 -12.56 7.70
C GLN A 14 10.02 -13.12 6.75
N PHE A 15 11.29 -12.97 7.08
CA PHE A 15 12.40 -13.54 6.31
C PHE A 15 12.55 -15.06 6.49
N SER A 16 11.95 -15.65 7.52
CA SER A 16 11.98 -17.10 7.76
C SER A 16 10.91 -17.88 6.99
N HIS A 17 10.03 -17.20 6.24
CA HIS A 17 8.97 -17.87 5.49
C HIS A 17 9.56 -18.77 4.37
N PRO A 18 9.05 -20.01 4.18
CA PRO A 18 9.62 -20.97 3.21
C PRO A 18 9.71 -20.47 1.77
N LEU A 19 8.79 -19.56 1.38
CA LEU A 19 8.79 -19.00 0.02
C LEU A 19 9.95 -18.03 -0.23
N MET A 20 10.64 -17.54 0.82
CA MET A 20 11.77 -16.60 0.67
C MET A 20 12.95 -17.21 -0.10
N GLU A 21 13.24 -18.50 0.07
CA GLU A 21 14.27 -19.17 -0.73
C GLU A 21 14.01 -19.05 -2.22
N LYS A 22 12.77 -19.33 -2.64
CA LYS A 22 12.35 -19.18 -4.04
C LYS A 22 12.40 -17.74 -4.52
N ILE A 23 11.88 -16.79 -3.71
CA ILE A 23 11.85 -15.37 -4.04
C ILE A 23 13.27 -14.85 -4.27
N VAL A 24 14.18 -15.10 -3.34
CA VAL A 24 15.57 -14.65 -3.42
C VAL A 24 16.29 -15.27 -4.62
N THR A 25 16.15 -16.58 -4.83
CA THR A 25 16.77 -17.28 -5.95
C THR A 25 16.31 -16.72 -7.29
N LEU A 26 15.02 -16.45 -7.45
CA LEU A 26 14.46 -15.85 -8.67
C LEU A 26 14.91 -14.40 -8.85
N LYS A 27 14.85 -13.57 -7.79
CA LYS A 27 15.24 -12.15 -7.84
C LYS A 27 16.72 -11.98 -8.17
N GLU A 28 17.59 -12.84 -7.63
CA GLU A 28 19.04 -12.85 -7.89
C GLU A 28 19.42 -13.59 -9.17
N ASP A 29 18.43 -14.13 -9.89
CA ASP A 29 18.65 -14.95 -11.10
C ASP A 29 19.78 -15.97 -10.89
N ASN A 30 19.60 -16.83 -9.88
CA ASN A 30 20.59 -17.79 -9.42
C ASN A 30 21.94 -17.16 -9.05
N PHE A 31 21.94 -15.97 -8.48
CA PHE A 31 23.12 -15.23 -7.99
C PHE A 31 24.13 -14.87 -9.09
N LYS A 32 23.62 -14.56 -10.30
CA LYS A 32 24.45 -14.24 -11.49
C LYS A 32 25.38 -13.04 -11.32
N ASP A 33 25.07 -12.15 -10.37
CA ASP A 33 25.86 -10.94 -10.10
C ASP A 33 26.96 -11.16 -9.05
N PHE A 34 27.03 -12.33 -8.41
CA PHE A 34 28.08 -12.65 -7.46
C PHE A 34 29.47 -12.53 -8.09
N GLY A 35 30.36 -11.78 -7.43
CA GLY A 35 31.71 -11.47 -7.94
C GLY A 35 31.75 -10.38 -9.01
N LYS A 36 30.61 -9.90 -9.51
CA LYS A 36 30.52 -8.74 -10.42
C LYS A 36 30.35 -7.43 -9.65
N TYR A 37 29.59 -7.47 -8.56
CA TYR A 37 29.42 -6.35 -7.63
C TYR A 37 29.81 -6.81 -6.22
N ASP A 38 30.56 -5.98 -5.50
CA ASP A 38 31.12 -6.31 -4.18
C ASP A 38 30.04 -6.65 -3.13
N TYR A 39 28.82 -6.11 -3.33
CA TYR A 39 27.67 -6.29 -2.42
C TYR A 39 26.62 -7.29 -2.95
N ALA A 40 26.90 -7.99 -4.05
CA ALA A 40 26.00 -9.00 -4.58
C ALA A 40 26.11 -10.31 -3.76
N PRO A 41 24.99 -10.90 -3.30
CA PRO A 41 25.02 -12.07 -2.45
C PRO A 41 25.49 -13.33 -3.20
N ALA A 42 26.14 -14.23 -2.48
CA ALA A 42 26.59 -15.51 -2.99
C ALA A 42 25.50 -16.60 -3.00
N ASN A 43 24.52 -16.48 -2.12
CA ASN A 43 23.45 -17.45 -1.91
C ASN A 43 22.29 -16.82 -1.13
N VAL A 44 21.24 -17.62 -0.86
CA VAL A 44 20.01 -17.16 -0.14
C VAL A 44 20.33 -16.63 1.26
N GLU A 45 21.19 -17.31 2.01
CA GLU A 45 21.53 -16.93 3.38
C GLU A 45 22.22 -15.56 3.41
N ASP A 46 23.16 -15.33 2.52
CA ASP A 46 23.87 -14.06 2.37
C ASP A 46 22.94 -12.91 1.93
N ALA A 47 21.99 -13.20 1.04
CA ALA A 47 20.96 -12.22 0.65
C ALA A 47 20.04 -11.84 1.84
N ILE A 48 19.59 -12.82 2.62
CA ILE A 48 18.75 -12.58 3.80
C ILE A 48 19.52 -11.82 4.88
N ASP A 49 20.81 -12.12 5.09
CA ASP A 49 21.67 -11.36 6.00
C ASP A 49 21.83 -9.90 5.55
N SER A 50 21.95 -9.67 4.24
CA SER A 50 21.98 -8.32 3.67
C SER A 50 20.66 -7.57 3.89
N TYR A 51 19.52 -8.25 3.72
CA TYR A 51 18.20 -7.68 4.04
C TYR A 51 18.11 -7.28 5.51
N ASP A 52 18.49 -8.17 6.42
CA ASP A 52 18.47 -7.95 7.87
C ASP A 52 19.29 -6.71 8.26
N LYS A 53 20.52 -6.59 7.74
CA LYS A 53 21.41 -5.46 8.00
C LYS A 53 20.87 -4.12 7.49
N VAL A 54 20.32 -4.10 6.28
CA VAL A 54 19.75 -2.85 5.73
C VAL A 54 18.49 -2.45 6.50
N MET A 55 17.65 -3.42 6.92
CA MET A 55 16.50 -3.11 7.77
C MET A 55 16.91 -2.58 9.16
N GLU A 56 18.02 -3.05 9.73
CA GLU A 56 18.58 -2.47 10.97
C GLU A 56 18.96 -1.00 10.80
N ILE A 57 19.60 -0.63 9.68
CA ILE A 57 19.98 0.75 9.37
C ILE A 57 18.72 1.62 9.20
N ILE A 58 17.74 1.15 8.41
CA ILE A 58 16.48 1.89 8.21
C ILE A 58 15.73 2.03 9.53
N GLY A 59 15.68 0.97 10.35
CA GLY A 59 15.03 0.99 11.65
C GLY A 59 15.65 2.01 12.62
N GLU A 60 16.97 2.17 12.60
CA GLU A 60 17.69 3.17 13.38
C GLU A 60 17.37 4.60 12.89
N ILE A 61 17.43 4.84 11.60
CA ILE A 61 17.06 6.14 11.02
C ILE A 61 15.61 6.49 11.34
N CYS A 62 14.68 5.53 11.22
CA CYS A 62 13.28 5.74 11.56
C CYS A 62 13.07 6.12 13.03
N GLY A 63 13.79 5.45 13.95
CA GLY A 63 13.66 5.69 15.39
C GLY A 63 14.35 6.95 15.87
N ASP A 64 15.55 7.24 15.38
CA ASP A 64 16.40 8.33 15.87
C ASP A 64 16.31 9.63 15.06
N VAL A 65 15.79 9.59 13.81
CA VAL A 65 15.68 10.78 12.95
C VAL A 65 14.22 11.06 12.55
N LEU A 66 13.54 10.11 11.89
CA LEU A 66 12.23 10.37 11.31
C LEU A 66 11.15 10.60 12.38
N ALA A 67 11.05 9.70 13.34
CA ALA A 67 10.01 9.80 14.38
C ALA A 67 10.13 11.05 15.25
N PRO A 68 11.34 11.48 15.69
CA PRO A 68 11.49 12.75 16.40
C PRO A 68 11.09 13.99 15.60
N ASN A 69 11.22 13.97 14.27
CA ASN A 69 10.87 15.10 13.40
C ASN A 69 9.37 15.19 13.12
N ALA A 70 8.61 14.09 13.24
CA ALA A 70 7.26 13.97 12.69
C ALA A 70 6.25 15.01 13.22
N GLU A 71 6.34 15.40 14.50
CA GLU A 71 5.44 16.39 15.09
C GLU A 71 5.73 17.80 14.55
N GLN A 72 7.01 18.20 14.52
CA GLN A 72 7.41 19.51 14.00
C GLN A 72 7.11 19.62 12.51
N VAL A 73 7.32 18.54 11.74
CA VAL A 73 6.99 18.46 10.31
C VAL A 73 5.47 18.63 10.08
N ASP A 74 4.62 18.01 10.89
CA ASP A 74 3.15 18.18 10.81
C ASP A 74 2.73 19.63 11.15
N HIS A 75 3.43 20.28 12.08
CA HIS A 75 3.17 21.64 12.47
C HIS A 75 3.58 22.64 11.38
N ASP A 76 4.82 22.54 10.89
CA ASP A 76 5.41 23.53 9.98
C ASP A 76 4.89 23.33 8.54
N GLY A 77 4.89 22.10 8.07
CA GLY A 77 4.52 21.74 6.70
C GLY A 77 5.48 22.30 5.65
N PRO A 78 5.26 21.96 4.38
CA PRO A 78 5.98 22.54 3.25
C PRO A 78 5.45 23.93 2.90
N VAL A 79 6.30 24.78 2.31
CA VAL A 79 5.96 26.14 1.87
C VAL A 79 6.04 26.23 0.34
N CYS A 80 5.08 26.93 -0.29
CA CYS A 80 5.08 27.19 -1.72
C CYS A 80 5.30 28.68 -1.98
N GLU A 81 6.42 29.03 -2.61
CA GLU A 81 6.75 30.39 -3.01
C GLU A 81 7.24 30.43 -4.45
N ASN A 82 6.79 31.42 -5.21
CA ASN A 82 7.18 31.59 -6.63
C ASN A 82 7.01 30.34 -7.49
N GLY A 83 5.97 29.52 -7.20
CA GLY A 83 5.69 28.30 -7.96
C GLY A 83 6.64 27.13 -7.68
N ARG A 84 7.37 27.17 -6.55
CA ARG A 84 8.27 26.14 -6.07
C ARG A 84 7.97 25.76 -4.63
N ILE A 85 8.31 24.54 -4.25
CA ILE A 85 8.08 23.99 -2.91
C ILE A 85 9.42 23.88 -2.17
N THR A 86 9.39 24.31 -0.92
CA THR A 86 10.45 24.05 0.06
C THR A 86 9.87 23.13 1.14
N TYR A 87 10.54 22.03 1.42
CA TYR A 87 10.18 21.13 2.51
C TYR A 87 10.36 21.80 3.87
N ALA A 88 9.59 21.36 4.88
CA ALA A 88 9.94 21.60 6.26
C ALA A 88 11.34 21.05 6.58
N ALA A 89 12.07 21.71 7.50
CA ALA A 89 13.44 21.31 7.82
C ALA A 89 13.57 19.82 8.22
N GLY A 90 12.63 19.31 9.02
CA GLY A 90 12.60 17.90 9.41
C GLY A 90 12.34 16.96 8.23
N THR A 91 11.51 17.35 7.26
CA THR A 91 11.26 16.57 6.03
C THR A 91 12.55 16.47 5.20
N GLN A 92 13.29 17.58 5.05
CA GLN A 92 14.56 17.58 4.34
C GLN A 92 15.60 16.71 5.06
N GLN A 93 15.69 16.83 6.39
CA GLN A 93 16.60 15.99 7.20
C GLN A 93 16.29 14.51 7.05
N ASN A 94 15.01 14.13 7.05
CA ASN A 94 14.57 12.75 6.84
C ASN A 94 15.00 12.22 5.47
N HIS A 95 14.81 13.04 4.43
CA HIS A 95 15.21 12.71 3.07
C HIS A 95 16.72 12.54 2.95
N ASP A 96 17.49 13.46 3.49
CA ASP A 96 18.95 13.44 3.46
C ASP A 96 19.51 12.22 4.19
N ALA A 97 18.95 11.84 5.34
CA ALA A 97 19.38 10.67 6.11
C ALA A 97 19.19 9.36 5.34
N LEU A 98 18.03 9.17 4.70
CA LEU A 98 17.78 7.96 3.89
C LEU A 98 18.55 7.97 2.56
N THR A 99 18.78 9.14 1.98
CA THR A 99 19.64 9.30 0.79
C THR A 99 21.09 8.94 1.12
N GLN A 100 21.62 9.43 2.24
CA GLN A 100 22.98 9.13 2.69
C GLN A 100 23.15 7.64 3.01
N ALA A 101 22.11 6.98 3.50
CA ALA A 101 22.11 5.54 3.76
C ALA A 101 22.00 4.69 2.47
N GLY A 102 21.74 5.29 1.31
CA GLY A 102 21.62 4.60 0.02
C GLY A 102 20.38 3.71 -0.09
N VAL A 103 19.29 4.11 0.56
CA VAL A 103 18.04 3.32 0.62
C VAL A 103 16.91 3.85 -0.26
N TYR A 104 17.24 4.71 -1.22
CA TYR A 104 16.44 4.91 -2.43
C TYR A 104 16.91 3.89 -3.48
N GLY A 105 15.98 3.23 -4.17
CA GLY A 105 16.31 2.20 -5.15
C GLY A 105 16.63 0.82 -4.55
N LEU A 106 16.02 0.46 -3.40
CA LEU A 106 16.19 -0.85 -2.76
C LEU A 106 15.96 -2.02 -3.73
N SER A 107 14.92 -1.96 -4.54
CA SER A 107 14.50 -3.01 -5.47
C SER A 107 15.12 -2.89 -6.86
N LEU A 108 15.72 -1.74 -7.20
CA LEU A 108 16.33 -1.50 -8.50
C LEU A 108 17.54 -2.41 -8.74
N PRO A 109 17.78 -2.83 -10.01
CA PRO A 109 18.96 -3.60 -10.38
C PRO A 109 20.27 -2.89 -10.06
N ARG A 110 21.30 -3.68 -9.79
CA ARG A 110 22.66 -3.21 -9.48
C ARG A 110 23.30 -2.41 -10.59
N GLU A 111 22.94 -2.67 -11.85
CA GLU A 111 23.43 -1.89 -13.01
C GLU A 111 23.06 -0.41 -12.97
N TYR A 112 21.97 -0.06 -12.26
CA TYR A 112 21.53 1.32 -12.00
C TYR A 112 21.90 1.82 -10.60
N GLY A 113 22.74 1.07 -9.87
CA GLY A 113 23.21 1.40 -8.53
C GLY A 113 22.28 0.97 -7.39
N GLY A 114 21.21 0.22 -7.69
CA GLY A 114 20.28 -0.31 -6.69
C GLY A 114 20.82 -1.52 -5.93
N LEU A 115 20.08 -1.96 -4.90
CA LEU A 115 20.46 -3.12 -4.09
C LEU A 115 19.91 -4.44 -4.64
N ASN A 116 19.04 -4.40 -5.63
CA ASN A 116 18.35 -5.55 -6.21
C ASN A 116 17.53 -6.36 -5.19
N PHE A 117 17.03 -5.73 -4.13
CA PHE A 117 16.23 -6.41 -3.11
C PHE A 117 14.86 -6.84 -3.65
N SER A 118 14.30 -7.90 -3.10
CA SER A 118 12.92 -8.29 -3.36
C SER A 118 11.93 -7.30 -2.73
N MET A 119 10.64 -7.45 -3.03
CA MET A 119 9.60 -6.56 -2.49
C MET A 119 9.36 -6.76 -0.98
N VAL A 120 9.69 -7.94 -0.41
CA VAL A 120 9.51 -8.17 1.03
C VAL A 120 10.32 -7.17 1.87
N PRO A 121 11.65 -7.00 1.73
CA PRO A 121 12.39 -5.97 2.45
C PRO A 121 11.99 -4.54 2.06
N TYR A 122 11.59 -4.28 0.82
CA TYR A 122 11.08 -2.97 0.39
C TYR A 122 9.80 -2.58 1.16
N VAL A 123 8.83 -3.49 1.23
CA VAL A 123 7.58 -3.30 1.97
C VAL A 123 7.84 -3.15 3.47
N MET A 124 8.81 -3.89 4.00
CA MET A 124 9.25 -3.75 5.40
C MET A 124 9.83 -2.37 5.69
N ALA A 125 10.67 -1.85 4.81
CA ALA A 125 11.18 -0.48 4.89
C ALA A 125 10.03 0.55 4.84
N ALA A 126 9.05 0.36 3.95
CA ALA A 126 7.86 1.21 3.87
C ALA A 126 7.03 1.18 5.16
N GLU A 127 6.88 0.01 5.80
CA GLU A 127 6.23 -0.13 7.11
C GLU A 127 6.98 0.64 8.20
N LEU A 128 8.32 0.51 8.27
CA LEU A 128 9.17 1.22 9.23
C LEU A 128 9.10 2.73 9.09
N VAL A 129 9.23 3.24 7.86
CA VAL A 129 9.14 4.67 7.56
C VAL A 129 7.75 5.21 7.89
N SER A 130 6.70 4.46 7.58
CA SER A 130 5.31 4.85 7.86
C SER A 130 4.96 4.85 9.34
N ARG A 131 5.56 3.95 10.13
CA ARG A 131 5.46 3.97 11.59
C ARG A 131 6.10 5.22 12.17
N ALA A 132 7.19 5.70 11.59
CA ALA A 132 7.87 6.91 12.02
C ALA A 132 7.12 8.20 11.62
N ASP A 133 6.80 8.33 10.34
CA ASP A 133 6.09 9.48 9.76
C ASP A 133 5.34 9.06 8.49
N ALA A 134 4.02 8.93 8.60
CA ALA A 134 3.16 8.57 7.48
C ALA A 134 3.16 9.62 6.36
N GLY A 135 3.37 10.90 6.69
CA GLY A 135 3.51 11.98 5.71
C GLY A 135 4.79 11.83 4.89
N PHE A 136 5.92 11.59 5.54
CA PHE A 136 7.20 11.38 4.86
C PHE A 136 7.23 10.08 4.05
N ALA A 137 6.51 9.04 4.50
CA ALA A 137 6.39 7.79 3.76
C ALA A 137 5.83 8.00 2.34
N ASN A 138 5.00 9.01 2.12
CA ASN A 138 4.50 9.36 0.79
C ASN A 138 5.59 9.95 -0.13
N ILE A 139 6.61 10.62 0.40
CA ILE A 139 7.75 11.12 -0.38
C ILE A 139 8.69 9.96 -0.70
N TRP A 140 9.08 9.21 0.32
CA TRP A 140 10.00 8.08 0.18
C TRP A 140 9.43 6.96 -0.72
N GLY A 141 8.14 6.63 -0.57
CA GLY A 141 7.47 5.58 -1.34
C GLY A 141 7.31 5.90 -2.84
N LEU A 142 7.38 7.19 -3.24
CA LEU A 142 7.33 7.56 -4.65
C LEU A 142 8.56 7.10 -5.46
N GLN A 143 9.58 6.52 -4.82
CA GLN A 143 10.60 5.76 -5.54
C GLN A 143 10.02 4.60 -6.37
N ASP A 144 8.77 4.18 -6.15
CA ASP A 144 8.03 3.23 -6.99
C ASP A 144 7.92 3.70 -8.46
N CYS A 145 8.07 4.99 -8.72
CA CYS A 145 8.21 5.50 -10.08
C CYS A 145 9.41 4.87 -10.82
N ALA A 146 10.49 4.57 -10.10
CA ALA A 146 11.67 3.91 -10.66
C ALA A 146 11.37 2.47 -11.10
N GLU A 147 10.54 1.73 -10.36
CA GLU A 147 10.08 0.39 -10.76
C GLU A 147 9.33 0.45 -12.10
N THR A 148 8.44 1.43 -12.25
CA THR A 148 7.69 1.61 -13.50
C THR A 148 8.60 1.99 -14.68
N LEU A 149 9.57 2.86 -14.46
CA LEU A 149 10.57 3.19 -15.49
C LEU A 149 11.42 1.97 -15.82
N HIS A 150 11.83 1.19 -14.83
CA HIS A 150 12.61 -0.04 -15.03
C HIS A 150 11.82 -1.08 -15.82
N GLU A 151 10.53 -1.23 -15.57
CA GLU A 151 9.70 -2.24 -16.23
C GLU A 151 9.37 -1.84 -17.69
N PHE A 152 9.11 -0.55 -17.98
CA PHE A 152 8.49 -0.15 -19.24
C PHE A 152 9.26 0.86 -20.09
N ALA A 153 10.25 1.57 -19.54
CA ALA A 153 10.96 2.62 -20.29
C ALA A 153 12.00 2.05 -21.24
N SER A 154 12.39 2.85 -22.24
CA SER A 154 13.54 2.52 -23.11
C SER A 154 14.84 2.51 -22.29
N LYS A 155 15.87 1.89 -22.86
CA LYS A 155 17.19 1.82 -22.21
C LYS A 155 17.76 3.20 -21.91
N GLU A 156 17.62 4.14 -22.85
CA GLU A 156 18.09 5.51 -22.71
C GLU A 156 17.43 6.22 -21.51
N ILE A 157 16.10 6.05 -21.34
CA ILE A 157 15.38 6.62 -20.21
C ILE A 157 15.82 5.95 -18.89
N LYS A 158 16.01 4.64 -18.89
CA LYS A 158 16.49 3.92 -17.70
C LYS A 158 17.88 4.42 -17.26
N GLU A 159 18.82 4.53 -18.20
CA GLU A 159 20.18 5.01 -17.94
C GLU A 159 20.21 6.47 -17.47
N GLU A 160 19.29 7.30 -17.93
CA GLU A 160 19.20 8.72 -17.55
C GLU A 160 18.58 8.92 -16.16
N PHE A 161 17.49 8.22 -15.83
CA PHE A 161 16.67 8.54 -14.65
C PHE A 161 16.91 7.61 -13.45
N LEU A 162 17.12 6.29 -13.66
CA LEU A 162 17.20 5.35 -12.54
C LEU A 162 18.39 5.62 -11.60
N PRO A 163 19.61 5.91 -12.10
CA PRO A 163 20.72 6.27 -11.20
C PRO A 163 20.49 7.54 -10.40
N ARG A 164 19.71 8.49 -10.91
CA ARG A 164 19.36 9.73 -10.23
C ARG A 164 18.39 9.49 -9.09
N ILE A 165 17.34 8.68 -9.34
CA ILE A 165 16.38 8.31 -8.29
C ILE A 165 17.10 7.55 -7.17
N ASN A 166 17.98 6.61 -7.52
CA ASN A 166 18.80 5.89 -6.55
C ASN A 166 19.70 6.81 -5.69
N LYS A 167 20.08 7.97 -6.23
CA LYS A 167 20.87 8.99 -5.50
C LYS A 167 20.01 10.02 -4.76
N GLY A 168 18.68 9.84 -4.75
CA GLY A 168 17.76 10.64 -3.98
C GLY A 168 16.98 11.69 -4.76
N ASP A 169 17.07 11.77 -6.11
CA ASP A 169 16.12 12.58 -6.86
C ASP A 169 14.70 12.09 -6.57
N THR A 170 13.84 12.99 -6.12
CA THR A 170 12.48 12.65 -5.72
C THR A 170 11.55 12.51 -6.91
N CYS A 171 10.48 11.75 -6.74
CA CYS A 171 9.50 11.46 -7.78
C CYS A 171 8.11 11.99 -7.46
N SER A 172 7.27 12.11 -8.49
CA SER A 172 5.81 12.26 -8.36
C SER A 172 5.06 11.46 -9.43
N MET A 173 3.84 11.04 -9.08
CA MET A 173 2.87 10.40 -10.00
C MET A 173 1.80 11.42 -10.35
N ASP A 174 1.88 12.02 -11.53
CA ASP A 174 1.01 13.11 -11.96
C ASP A 174 -0.17 12.53 -12.76
N LEU A 175 -1.14 11.90 -12.07
CA LEU A 175 -2.28 11.21 -12.68
C LEU A 175 -3.56 12.04 -12.62
N THR A 176 -3.98 12.42 -11.42
CA THR A 176 -5.28 13.01 -11.09
C THR A 176 -5.45 14.42 -11.63
N GLU A 177 -6.65 14.72 -12.13
CA GLU A 177 -7.11 16.06 -12.54
C GLU A 177 -8.35 16.47 -11.73
N PRO A 178 -8.80 17.75 -11.78
CA PRO A 178 -9.98 18.19 -11.04
C PRO A 178 -11.21 17.30 -11.25
N ASP A 179 -11.45 16.84 -12.48
CA ASP A 179 -12.61 16.06 -12.89
C ASP A 179 -12.27 14.58 -13.21
N ALA A 180 -11.05 14.13 -12.95
CA ALA A 180 -10.57 12.79 -13.24
C ALA A 180 -9.72 12.24 -12.08
N GLY A 181 -10.39 11.72 -11.05
CA GLY A 181 -9.77 11.10 -9.87
C GLY A 181 -9.96 9.59 -9.87
N SER A 182 -11.16 9.10 -9.55
CA SER A 182 -11.49 7.68 -9.60
C SER A 182 -11.56 7.13 -11.02
N ASP A 183 -12.07 7.94 -11.96
CA ASP A 183 -12.08 7.62 -13.39
C ASP A 183 -10.93 8.33 -14.11
N LEU A 184 -9.79 7.68 -14.18
CA LEU A 184 -8.61 8.21 -14.90
C LEU A 184 -8.77 8.16 -16.43
N GLN A 185 -9.81 7.51 -16.99
CA GLN A 185 -10.06 7.57 -18.43
C GLN A 185 -10.44 8.99 -18.88
N ALA A 186 -11.02 9.77 -17.97
CA ALA A 186 -11.42 11.16 -18.20
C ALA A 186 -10.27 12.18 -18.18
N VAL A 187 -9.01 11.77 -18.02
CA VAL A 187 -7.83 12.65 -18.05
C VAL A 187 -7.76 13.41 -19.36
N MET A 188 -7.60 14.74 -19.28
CA MET A 188 -7.63 15.68 -20.41
C MET A 188 -6.32 16.44 -20.64
N LEU A 189 -5.34 16.37 -19.74
CA LEU A 189 -4.01 16.96 -19.96
C LEU A 189 -3.46 16.47 -21.30
N LYS A 190 -3.12 17.38 -22.21
CA LYS A 190 -2.71 17.07 -23.59
C LYS A 190 -1.21 16.84 -23.67
N ALA A 191 -0.83 15.87 -24.50
CA ALA A 191 0.53 15.67 -24.99
C ALA A 191 0.55 15.84 -26.49
N THR A 192 1.34 16.80 -27.00
CA THR A 192 1.50 17.08 -28.42
C THR A 192 2.96 16.91 -28.83
N TRP A 193 3.22 16.20 -29.92
CA TRP A 193 4.57 16.03 -30.43
C TRP A 193 5.10 17.33 -31.08
N ASP A 194 6.32 17.73 -30.71
CA ASP A 194 7.03 18.89 -31.28
C ASP A 194 8.20 18.38 -32.13
N GLU A 195 8.09 18.57 -33.46
CA GLU A 195 9.08 18.09 -34.43
C GLU A 195 10.44 18.79 -34.30
N GLU A 196 10.45 20.07 -33.90
CA GLU A 196 11.71 20.83 -33.77
C GLU A 196 12.51 20.36 -32.52
N LYS A 197 11.79 20.13 -31.42
CA LYS A 197 12.40 19.69 -30.15
C LYS A 197 12.61 18.20 -30.07
N GLN A 198 11.97 17.41 -30.93
CA GLN A 198 11.93 15.94 -30.84
C GLN A 198 11.47 15.47 -29.44
N MET A 199 10.47 16.17 -28.89
CA MET A 199 9.90 15.90 -27.55
C MET A 199 8.39 16.08 -27.56
N TRP A 200 7.73 15.47 -26.63
CA TRP A 200 6.31 15.73 -26.34
C TRP A 200 6.19 16.98 -25.48
N LEU A 201 5.19 17.81 -25.75
CA LEU A 201 4.85 19.00 -24.97
C LEU A 201 3.55 18.76 -24.22
N LEU A 202 3.62 18.81 -22.89
CA LEU A 202 2.49 18.61 -21.98
C LEU A 202 1.82 19.95 -21.68
N ASN A 203 0.46 19.98 -21.74
CA ASN A 203 -0.34 21.16 -21.47
C ASN A 203 -1.61 20.81 -20.70
N GLY A 204 -1.84 21.44 -19.55
CA GLY A 204 -3.02 21.24 -18.73
C GLY A 204 -2.76 21.39 -17.24
N VAL A 205 -3.63 20.82 -16.42
CA VAL A 205 -3.58 20.93 -14.95
C VAL A 205 -3.65 19.55 -14.34
N LYS A 206 -2.80 19.30 -13.34
CA LYS A 206 -2.89 18.14 -12.46
C LYS A 206 -3.20 18.60 -11.03
N ARG A 207 -3.96 17.82 -10.28
CA ARG A 207 -4.39 18.17 -8.94
C ARG A 207 -4.18 17.03 -7.95
N PHE A 208 -4.00 17.37 -6.68
CA PHE A 208 -3.73 16.43 -5.60
C PHE A 208 -2.44 15.60 -5.79
N ILE A 209 -1.44 16.22 -6.44
CA ILE A 209 -0.19 15.51 -6.75
C ILE A 209 0.72 15.52 -5.53
N THR A 210 0.94 14.35 -4.96
CA THR A 210 1.87 14.14 -3.86
C THR A 210 3.29 14.42 -4.34
N ASN A 211 4.04 15.20 -3.55
CA ASN A 211 5.39 15.64 -3.89
C ASN A 211 5.47 16.36 -5.25
N GLY A 212 4.48 17.21 -5.55
CA GLY A 212 4.26 17.76 -6.89
C GLY A 212 5.36 18.66 -7.44
N ASP A 213 6.37 19.07 -6.67
CA ASP A 213 7.57 19.78 -7.18
C ASP A 213 8.80 18.87 -7.29
N ALA A 214 8.61 17.55 -7.33
CA ALA A 214 9.66 16.56 -7.49
C ALA A 214 10.53 16.79 -8.73
N GLU A 215 11.77 16.32 -8.69
CA GLU A 215 12.73 16.38 -9.80
C GLU A 215 12.25 15.60 -11.01
N ILE A 216 11.67 14.42 -10.78
CA ILE A 216 11.23 13.49 -11.83
C ILE A 216 9.74 13.25 -11.67
N LYS A 217 8.98 13.39 -12.77
CA LYS A 217 7.54 13.17 -12.77
C LYS A 217 7.14 12.11 -13.77
N LEU A 218 6.24 11.22 -13.38
CA LEU A 218 5.56 10.32 -14.29
C LEU A 218 4.15 10.84 -14.56
N VAL A 219 3.87 11.25 -15.79
CA VAL A 219 2.67 12.00 -16.16
C VAL A 219 1.78 11.21 -17.08
N LEU A 220 0.51 11.02 -16.71
CA LEU A 220 -0.52 10.47 -17.58
C LEU A 220 -1.13 11.60 -18.40
N ALA A 221 -1.08 11.49 -19.74
CA ALA A 221 -1.57 12.52 -20.64
C ALA A 221 -2.23 11.94 -21.89
N ARG A 222 -3.15 12.70 -22.48
CA ARG A 222 -3.84 12.36 -23.72
C ARG A 222 -2.99 12.73 -24.92
N SER A 223 -2.49 11.69 -25.60
CA SER A 223 -1.66 11.79 -26.81
C SER A 223 -2.44 11.60 -28.12
N GLU A 224 -3.70 11.13 -28.02
CA GLU A 224 -4.54 10.85 -29.19
C GLU A 224 -5.70 11.85 -29.25
N GLU A 225 -5.73 12.67 -30.30
CA GLU A 225 -6.81 13.61 -30.51
C GLU A 225 -8.15 12.92 -30.77
N GLY A 226 -9.24 13.53 -30.31
CA GLY A 226 -10.60 13.03 -30.51
C GLY A 226 -10.97 11.79 -29.69
N THR A 227 -10.12 11.36 -28.76
CA THR A 227 -10.41 10.25 -27.85
C THR A 227 -10.90 10.74 -26.49
N THR A 228 -11.78 9.94 -25.83
CA THR A 228 -12.33 10.23 -24.51
C THR A 228 -12.14 9.08 -23.53
N ASP A 229 -11.56 7.95 -23.97
CA ASP A 229 -11.32 6.75 -23.18
C ASP A 229 -9.83 6.54 -22.84
N GLY A 230 -9.54 5.46 -22.12
CA GLY A 230 -8.18 5.11 -21.70
C GLY A 230 -7.22 4.79 -22.85
N ARG A 231 -7.73 4.46 -24.04
CA ARG A 231 -6.91 4.17 -25.23
C ARG A 231 -6.29 5.43 -25.87
N GLY A 232 -6.77 6.62 -25.48
CA GLY A 232 -6.16 7.88 -25.88
C GLY A 232 -5.01 8.34 -24.99
N LEU A 233 -4.70 7.60 -23.92
CA LEU A 233 -3.76 8.00 -22.88
C LEU A 233 -2.42 7.30 -23.04
N SER A 234 -1.33 8.09 -22.95
CA SER A 234 0.06 7.64 -22.93
C SER A 234 0.75 8.10 -21.65
N TYR A 235 1.89 7.51 -21.35
CA TYR A 235 2.63 7.80 -20.12
C TYR A 235 3.96 8.46 -20.45
N PHE A 236 4.33 9.47 -19.67
CA PHE A 236 5.48 10.31 -19.97
C PHE A 236 6.35 10.48 -18.72
N VAL A 237 7.67 10.56 -18.93
CA VAL A 237 8.61 11.03 -17.92
C VAL A 237 8.98 12.49 -18.22
N TYR A 238 8.96 13.31 -17.17
CA TYR A 238 9.31 14.73 -17.20
C TYR A 238 10.43 14.99 -16.18
N ASP A 239 11.39 15.82 -16.57
CA ASP A 239 12.45 16.34 -15.70
C ASP A 239 12.18 17.79 -15.35
N LYS A 240 12.24 18.13 -14.05
CA LYS A 240 12.08 19.50 -13.54
C LYS A 240 13.04 20.50 -14.19
N ALA A 241 14.24 20.05 -14.57
CA ALA A 241 15.24 20.87 -15.24
C ALA A 241 14.80 21.37 -16.62
N TRP A 242 13.84 20.69 -17.28
CA TRP A 242 13.34 21.10 -18.59
C TRP A 242 12.34 22.26 -18.52
N GLY A 243 11.81 22.58 -17.34
CA GLY A 243 10.86 23.65 -17.11
C GLY A 243 9.46 23.37 -17.69
N GLY A 244 8.61 24.41 -17.69
CA GLY A 244 7.23 24.30 -18.20
C GLY A 244 6.21 23.80 -17.18
N VAL A 245 6.60 23.39 -15.96
CA VAL A 245 5.70 23.05 -14.87
C VAL A 245 5.84 24.02 -13.71
N THR A 246 4.70 24.48 -13.19
CA THR A 246 4.64 25.43 -12.08
C THR A 246 3.67 24.90 -11.03
N VAL A 247 4.06 24.98 -9.77
CA VAL A 247 3.15 24.70 -8.65
C VAL A 247 2.22 25.91 -8.47
N ARG A 248 0.91 25.70 -8.64
CA ARG A 248 -0.08 26.76 -8.41
C ARG A 248 -0.34 26.96 -6.92
N ARG A 249 -0.40 25.87 -6.16
CA ARG A 249 -0.62 25.87 -4.71
C ARG A 249 -0.30 24.51 -4.09
N ILE A 250 -0.12 24.52 -2.78
CA ILE A 250 -0.14 23.32 -1.92
C ILE A 250 -1.55 23.21 -1.32
N GLU A 251 -2.09 21.99 -1.26
CA GLU A 251 -3.39 21.71 -0.64
C GLU A 251 -3.28 21.71 0.89
N ASN A 252 -4.22 22.38 1.56
CA ASN A 252 -4.35 22.35 3.01
C ASN A 252 -5.07 21.06 3.44
N LYS A 253 -4.36 20.13 4.05
CA LYS A 253 -4.85 18.77 4.30
C LYS A 253 -5.18 18.54 5.78
N LEU A 254 -6.03 17.53 6.04
CA LEU A 254 -6.34 17.03 7.38
C LEU A 254 -5.09 16.48 8.08
N GLY A 255 -4.36 15.58 7.40
CA GLY A 255 -3.17 14.89 7.89
C GLY A 255 -2.11 14.77 6.79
N ILE A 256 -1.06 13.95 7.06
CA ILE A 256 0.11 13.77 6.18
C ILE A 256 0.67 15.12 5.69
N LYS A 257 0.72 16.10 6.59
CA LYS A 257 1.01 17.49 6.22
C LYS A 257 2.45 17.71 5.78
N GLY A 258 3.38 16.86 6.24
CA GLY A 258 4.79 16.93 5.86
C GLY A 258 5.04 16.66 4.37
N SER A 259 4.17 15.89 3.69
CA SER A 259 4.28 15.70 2.25
C SER A 259 3.52 16.79 1.50
N PRO A 260 4.16 17.53 0.56
CA PRO A 260 3.45 18.52 -0.24
C PRO A 260 2.51 17.83 -1.24
N THR A 261 1.24 18.21 -1.19
CA THR A 261 0.25 17.80 -2.18
C THR A 261 -0.13 19.02 -3.00
N ALA A 262 0.14 19.01 -4.30
CA ALA A 262 0.14 20.20 -5.12
C ALA A 262 -0.90 20.17 -6.25
N GLU A 263 -1.31 21.37 -6.68
CA GLU A 263 -1.91 21.62 -7.97
C GLU A 263 -0.84 22.13 -8.93
N LEU A 264 -0.69 21.45 -10.08
CA LEU A 264 0.36 21.71 -11.06
C LEU A 264 -0.22 22.25 -12.36
N VAL A 265 0.45 23.23 -12.94
CA VAL A 265 0.15 23.77 -14.27
C VAL A 265 1.29 23.41 -15.23
N PHE A 266 0.94 22.69 -16.28
CA PHE A 266 1.83 22.34 -17.39
C PHE A 266 1.60 23.32 -18.54
N LYS A 267 2.67 23.96 -19.01
CA LYS A 267 2.65 24.88 -20.14
C LYS A 267 3.82 24.56 -21.05
N ASN A 268 3.54 23.85 -22.14
CA ASN A 268 4.54 23.34 -23.08
C ASN A 268 5.71 22.64 -22.37
N ALA A 269 5.39 21.86 -21.34
CA ALA A 269 6.39 21.15 -20.56
C ALA A 269 6.96 19.98 -21.36
N PRO A 270 8.27 19.96 -21.67
CA PRO A 270 8.87 18.88 -22.44
C PRO A 270 8.82 17.55 -21.68
N ALA A 271 8.58 16.44 -22.39
CA ALA A 271 8.52 15.12 -21.79
C ALA A 271 8.93 14.03 -22.80
N LYS A 272 9.41 12.90 -22.28
CA LYS A 272 9.72 11.70 -23.07
C LYS A 272 8.65 10.65 -22.86
N LEU A 273 8.29 9.95 -23.94
CA LEU A 273 7.32 8.84 -23.88
C LEU A 273 7.92 7.64 -23.12
N VAL A 274 7.16 7.09 -22.19
CA VAL A 274 7.49 5.85 -21.49
C VAL A 274 6.74 4.70 -22.16
N GLY A 275 7.49 3.73 -22.69
CA GLY A 275 6.91 2.60 -23.42
C GLY A 275 6.20 3.00 -24.71
N ASP A 276 5.08 2.36 -25.02
CA ASP A 276 4.29 2.57 -26.23
C ASP A 276 3.14 3.55 -26.02
N ARG A 277 2.79 4.30 -27.07
CA ARG A 277 1.58 5.15 -27.09
C ARG A 277 0.32 4.32 -26.83
N LYS A 278 -0.71 4.96 -26.25
CA LYS A 278 -2.04 4.36 -25.99
C LYS A 278 -2.09 3.31 -24.88
N LEU A 279 -0.95 2.92 -24.33
CA LEU A 279 -0.87 1.95 -23.23
C LEU A 279 -0.70 2.59 -21.85
N GLY A 280 -0.70 3.93 -21.77
CA GLY A 280 -0.43 4.69 -20.55
C GLY A 280 -1.30 4.26 -19.37
N LEU A 281 -2.62 4.29 -19.54
CA LEU A 281 -3.54 3.89 -18.46
C LEU A 281 -3.67 2.37 -18.35
N ILE A 282 -3.96 1.70 -19.47
CA ILE A 282 -4.38 0.29 -19.46
C ILE A 282 -3.26 -0.70 -19.09
N LYS A 283 -2.00 -0.28 -19.19
CA LYS A 283 -0.84 -1.11 -18.84
C LYS A 283 0.03 -0.45 -17.77
N TYR A 284 0.60 0.71 -18.05
CA TYR A 284 1.67 1.28 -17.21
C TYR A 284 1.15 1.85 -15.89
N VAL A 285 0.09 2.65 -15.93
CA VAL A 285 -0.55 3.18 -14.71
C VAL A 285 -1.20 2.07 -13.89
N MET A 286 -1.78 1.05 -14.52
CA MET A 286 -2.36 -0.07 -13.78
C MET A 286 -1.29 -0.90 -13.04
N SER A 287 -0.10 -1.10 -13.63
CA SER A 287 1.02 -1.75 -12.95
C SER A 287 1.51 -0.90 -11.77
N LEU A 288 1.75 0.39 -12.00
CA LEU A 288 2.13 1.35 -10.96
C LEU A 288 1.14 1.38 -9.80
N MET A 289 -0.16 1.45 -10.09
CA MET A 289 -1.23 1.48 -9.08
C MET A 289 -1.28 0.20 -8.23
N ASN A 290 -0.93 -0.95 -8.78
CA ASN A 290 -0.85 -2.18 -8.00
C ASN A 290 0.34 -2.15 -7.02
N GLY A 291 1.49 -1.60 -7.43
CA GLY A 291 2.62 -1.31 -6.55
C GLY A 291 2.25 -0.31 -5.45
N ALA A 292 1.64 0.82 -5.83
CA ALA A 292 1.19 1.85 -4.89
C ALA A 292 0.17 1.31 -3.86
N ARG A 293 -0.75 0.41 -4.25
CA ARG A 293 -1.69 -0.24 -3.33
C ARG A 293 -1.00 -1.14 -2.32
N LEU A 294 0.06 -1.84 -2.73
CA LEU A 294 0.91 -2.60 -1.81
C LEU A 294 1.61 -1.67 -0.83
N GLY A 295 2.16 -0.54 -1.32
CA GLY A 295 2.75 0.53 -0.50
C GLY A 295 1.77 1.12 0.52
N VAL A 296 0.51 1.38 0.12
CA VAL A 296 -0.54 1.83 1.07
C VAL A 296 -0.88 0.74 2.09
N GLY A 297 -0.82 -0.54 1.71
CA GLY A 297 -0.92 -1.66 2.65
C GLY A 297 0.16 -1.60 3.72
N ALA A 298 1.42 -1.41 3.32
CA ALA A 298 2.56 -1.25 4.23
C ALA A 298 2.42 -0.02 5.11
N GLN A 299 2.03 1.12 4.54
CA GLN A 299 1.78 2.36 5.26
C GLN A 299 0.67 2.18 6.31
N SER A 300 -0.39 1.48 5.96
CA SER A 300 -1.50 1.19 6.88
C SER A 300 -1.04 0.34 8.08
N VAL A 301 -0.19 -0.66 7.85
CA VAL A 301 0.38 -1.48 8.92
C VAL A 301 1.32 -0.65 9.79
N GLY A 302 2.18 0.20 9.21
CA GLY A 302 3.07 1.10 9.96
C GLY A 302 2.31 2.10 10.84
N VAL A 303 1.27 2.74 10.30
CA VAL A 303 0.39 3.66 11.05
C VAL A 303 -0.35 2.91 12.17
N SER A 304 -0.84 1.71 11.90
CA SER A 304 -1.50 0.85 12.89
C SER A 304 -0.55 0.44 14.02
N GLU A 305 0.71 0.14 13.70
CA GLU A 305 1.77 -0.15 14.66
C GLU A 305 2.05 1.06 15.55
N ALA A 306 2.20 2.25 14.97
CA ALA A 306 2.39 3.49 15.73
C ALA A 306 1.23 3.75 16.70
N ALA A 307 -0.01 3.65 16.21
CA ALA A 307 -1.21 3.84 17.02
C ALA A 307 -1.29 2.85 18.20
N TYR A 308 -1.03 1.57 17.93
CA TYR A 308 -1.07 0.53 18.94
C TYR A 308 0.00 0.74 20.01
N ARG A 309 1.24 1.06 19.63
CA ARG A 309 2.34 1.25 20.59
C ARG A 309 2.11 2.44 21.51
N GLU A 310 1.64 3.56 20.95
CA GLU A 310 1.30 4.75 21.76
C GLU A 310 0.14 4.44 22.72
N ALA A 311 -0.90 3.76 22.26
CA ALA A 311 -2.01 3.37 23.12
C ALA A 311 -1.57 2.41 24.24
N LEU A 312 -0.75 1.41 23.90
CA LEU A 312 -0.24 0.44 24.89
C LEU A 312 0.64 1.13 25.95
N LYS A 313 1.57 1.98 25.50
CA LYS A 313 2.44 2.77 26.39
C LYS A 313 1.62 3.61 27.35
N TYR A 314 0.71 4.42 26.83
CA TYR A 314 -0.15 5.28 27.65
C TYR A 314 -0.99 4.47 28.63
N ALA A 315 -1.54 3.33 28.22
CA ALA A 315 -2.36 2.48 29.10
C ALA A 315 -1.58 1.90 30.30
N HIS A 316 -0.28 1.69 30.15
CA HIS A 316 0.60 1.29 31.26
C HIS A 316 0.99 2.46 32.17
N GLU A 317 1.19 3.64 31.62
CA GLU A 317 1.66 4.82 32.36
C GLU A 317 0.51 5.58 33.06
N ARG A 318 -0.71 5.51 32.52
CA ARG A 318 -1.88 6.23 33.05
C ARG A 318 -2.57 5.47 34.17
N PHE A 319 -2.65 6.08 35.35
CA PHE A 319 -3.35 5.53 36.50
C PHE A 319 -4.71 6.20 36.71
N GLN A 320 -5.74 5.38 36.94
CA GLN A 320 -7.06 5.78 37.40
C GLN A 320 -7.57 4.74 38.43
N TYR A 321 -8.34 5.18 39.42
CA TYR A 321 -8.83 4.28 40.48
C TYR A 321 -7.72 3.41 41.10
N LYS A 322 -6.54 3.99 41.31
CA LYS A 322 -5.34 3.39 41.94
C LYS A 322 -4.69 2.24 41.17
N LYS A 323 -4.98 2.06 39.90
CA LYS A 323 -4.31 1.09 39.03
C LYS A 323 -4.07 1.65 37.60
N ALA A 324 -3.08 1.10 36.93
CA ALA A 324 -2.86 1.43 35.52
C ALA A 324 -4.09 1.05 34.69
N ILE A 325 -4.48 1.90 33.71
CA ILE A 325 -5.71 1.69 32.95
C ILE A 325 -5.70 0.43 32.11
N VAL A 326 -4.53 -0.09 31.74
CA VAL A 326 -4.36 -1.40 31.06
C VAL A 326 -5.02 -2.55 31.85
N ASN A 327 -5.21 -2.42 33.16
CA ASN A 327 -5.82 -3.44 34.01
C ASN A 327 -7.36 -3.39 34.04
N PHE A 328 -7.99 -2.51 33.25
CA PHE A 328 -9.45 -2.51 33.08
C PHE A 328 -9.86 -3.39 31.91
N PRO A 329 -10.84 -4.31 32.06
CA PRO A 329 -11.29 -5.19 31.00
C PRO A 329 -11.63 -4.48 29.69
N ALA A 330 -12.34 -3.37 29.76
CA ALA A 330 -12.69 -2.58 28.58
C ALA A 330 -11.46 -2.00 27.84
N VAL A 331 -10.37 -1.70 28.55
CA VAL A 331 -9.13 -1.17 27.95
C VAL A 331 -8.29 -2.30 27.37
N TYR A 332 -8.06 -3.38 28.11
CA TYR A 332 -7.26 -4.48 27.55
C TYR A 332 -7.96 -5.22 26.41
N GLU A 333 -9.31 -5.23 26.35
CA GLU A 333 -10.03 -5.73 25.18
C GLU A 333 -9.73 -4.88 23.95
N MET A 334 -9.79 -3.55 24.07
CA MET A 334 -9.44 -2.64 22.96
C MET A 334 -8.02 -2.90 22.46
N LEU A 335 -7.04 -2.92 23.37
CA LEU A 335 -5.63 -3.15 23.03
C LEU A 335 -5.40 -4.52 22.38
N ALA A 336 -6.06 -5.58 22.87
CA ALA A 336 -5.96 -6.92 22.28
C ALA A 336 -6.54 -6.97 20.87
N VAL A 337 -7.66 -6.29 20.61
CA VAL A 337 -8.28 -6.19 19.28
C VAL A 337 -7.43 -5.35 18.34
N MET A 338 -6.87 -4.23 18.82
CA MET A 338 -5.93 -3.41 18.04
C MET A 338 -4.73 -4.24 17.58
N LYS A 339 -4.10 -5.00 18.51
CA LYS A 339 -2.98 -5.87 18.17
C LYS A 339 -3.36 -6.97 17.20
N ALA A 340 -4.51 -7.60 17.39
CA ALA A 340 -4.99 -8.67 16.51
C ALA A 340 -5.25 -8.16 15.09
N LYS A 341 -5.87 -6.98 14.92
CA LYS A 341 -6.07 -6.32 13.62
C LYS A 341 -4.74 -5.96 12.97
N LEU A 342 -3.79 -5.43 13.74
CA LEU A 342 -2.44 -5.09 13.27
C LEU A 342 -1.71 -6.32 12.73
N GLN A 343 -1.63 -7.40 13.52
CA GLN A 343 -0.93 -8.63 13.12
C GLN A 343 -1.63 -9.33 11.96
N ALA A 344 -2.97 -9.32 11.90
CA ALA A 344 -3.73 -9.85 10.77
C ALA A 344 -3.48 -9.06 9.48
N SER A 345 -3.39 -7.72 9.57
CA SER A 345 -3.05 -6.86 8.44
C SER A 345 -1.61 -7.10 7.98
N ARG A 346 -0.67 -7.28 8.91
CA ARG A 346 0.73 -7.60 8.61
C ARG A 346 0.86 -8.97 7.93
N ALA A 347 0.18 -10.00 8.43
CA ALA A 347 0.17 -11.31 7.80
C ALA A 347 -0.36 -11.25 6.35
N LEU A 348 -1.45 -10.52 6.11
CA LEU A 348 -1.99 -10.31 4.76
C LEU A 348 -1.04 -9.49 3.87
N LEU A 349 -0.37 -8.48 4.42
CA LEU A 349 0.61 -7.65 3.70
C LEU A 349 1.76 -8.51 3.17
N TYR A 350 2.40 -9.29 4.04
CA TYR A 350 3.56 -10.07 3.63
C TYR A 350 3.19 -11.27 2.76
N GLU A 351 2.03 -11.89 2.96
CA GLU A 351 1.53 -12.92 2.04
C GLU A 351 1.31 -12.35 0.64
N THR A 352 0.65 -11.20 0.53
CA THR A 352 0.44 -10.50 -0.75
C THR A 352 1.77 -10.12 -1.40
N THR A 353 2.71 -9.59 -0.62
CA THR A 353 4.04 -9.18 -1.09
C THR A 353 4.83 -10.35 -1.66
N ARG A 354 4.79 -11.51 -1.00
CA ARG A 354 5.45 -12.73 -1.51
C ARG A 354 4.87 -13.18 -2.85
N PHE A 355 3.56 -13.06 -3.06
CA PHE A 355 2.96 -13.36 -4.37
C PHE A 355 3.43 -12.38 -5.45
N VAL A 356 3.52 -11.09 -5.09
CA VAL A 356 4.03 -10.04 -5.98
C VAL A 356 5.48 -10.31 -6.36
N ASP A 357 6.34 -10.66 -5.41
CA ASP A 357 7.74 -10.98 -5.66
C ASP A 357 7.92 -12.09 -6.68
N VAL A 358 7.18 -13.19 -6.52
CA VAL A 358 7.34 -14.35 -7.41
C VAL A 358 6.94 -14.03 -8.84
N TYR A 359 5.77 -13.39 -9.05
CA TYR A 359 5.34 -13.11 -10.43
C TYR A 359 6.19 -12.02 -11.10
N LYS A 360 6.63 -11.00 -10.36
CA LYS A 360 7.52 -9.96 -10.90
C LYS A 360 8.87 -10.53 -11.31
N ALA A 361 9.43 -11.42 -10.50
CA ALA A 361 10.69 -12.08 -10.84
C ALA A 361 10.57 -12.95 -12.11
N TYR A 362 9.45 -13.69 -12.26
CA TYR A 362 9.21 -14.43 -13.50
C TYR A 362 8.99 -13.53 -14.71
N ASN A 363 8.33 -12.38 -14.54
CA ASN A 363 8.18 -11.42 -15.63
C ASN A 363 9.55 -10.87 -16.08
N ALA A 364 10.43 -10.49 -15.15
CA ALA A 364 11.80 -10.05 -15.45
C ALA A 364 12.60 -11.13 -16.20
N ILE A 365 12.49 -12.39 -15.76
CA ILE A 365 13.12 -13.52 -16.47
C ILE A 365 12.53 -13.71 -17.87
N ALA A 366 11.21 -13.48 -18.04
CA ALA A 366 10.54 -13.62 -19.33
C ALA A 366 10.98 -12.57 -20.37
N ASP A 367 11.45 -11.41 -19.92
CA ASP A 367 12.06 -10.38 -20.79
C ASP A 367 13.44 -10.81 -21.33
N GLU A 368 14.18 -11.64 -20.59
CA GLU A 368 15.51 -12.14 -20.99
C GLU A 368 15.46 -13.47 -21.76
N ARG A 369 14.53 -14.36 -21.39
CA ARG A 369 14.37 -15.70 -21.99
C ARG A 369 12.95 -16.24 -21.90
N LYS A 370 12.64 -17.25 -22.71
CA LYS A 370 11.34 -17.96 -22.58
C LYS A 370 11.30 -18.74 -21.26
N LEU A 371 10.18 -18.58 -20.54
CA LEU A 371 9.88 -19.39 -19.36
C LEU A 371 9.60 -20.85 -19.75
N THR A 372 9.99 -21.79 -18.89
CA THR A 372 9.58 -23.20 -19.00
C THR A 372 8.05 -23.36 -18.79
N PRO A 373 7.46 -24.52 -19.12
CA PRO A 373 6.06 -24.76 -18.84
C PRO A 373 5.71 -24.61 -17.35
N GLU A 374 6.56 -25.09 -16.45
CA GLU A 374 6.42 -25.02 -14.99
C GLU A 374 6.52 -23.56 -14.51
N GLU A 375 7.51 -22.82 -14.98
CA GLU A 375 7.66 -21.39 -14.64
C GLU A 375 6.46 -20.56 -15.12
N ARG A 376 5.91 -20.86 -16.31
CA ARG A 376 4.68 -20.18 -16.79
C ARG A 376 3.47 -20.49 -15.92
N GLN A 377 3.32 -21.75 -15.48
CA GLN A 377 2.23 -22.15 -14.60
C GLN A 377 2.34 -21.44 -13.25
N ASP A 378 3.52 -21.39 -12.67
CA ASP A 378 3.82 -20.68 -11.43
C ASP A 378 3.57 -19.16 -11.58
N ASN A 379 4.10 -18.54 -12.63
CA ASN A 379 3.87 -17.11 -12.89
C ASN A 379 2.37 -16.80 -12.95
N LYS A 380 1.61 -17.59 -13.70
CA LYS A 380 0.14 -17.43 -13.79
C LYS A 380 -0.55 -17.58 -12.44
N LYS A 381 -0.11 -18.54 -11.62
CA LYS A 381 -0.65 -18.80 -10.28
C LYS A 381 -0.41 -17.59 -9.35
N TYR A 382 0.83 -17.13 -9.24
CA TYR A 382 1.20 -16.06 -8.32
C TYR A 382 0.71 -14.69 -8.79
N SER A 383 0.67 -14.43 -10.11
CA SER A 383 0.02 -13.24 -10.67
C SER A 383 -1.46 -13.19 -10.30
N LYS A 384 -2.18 -14.31 -10.44
CA LYS A 384 -3.59 -14.38 -10.01
C LYS A 384 -3.75 -14.11 -8.51
N TYR A 385 -2.87 -14.68 -7.66
CA TYR A 385 -2.93 -14.45 -6.22
C TYR A 385 -2.64 -12.98 -5.86
N ALA A 386 -1.64 -12.37 -6.47
CA ALA A 386 -1.33 -10.96 -6.29
C ALA A 386 -2.53 -10.07 -6.67
N ASP A 387 -3.16 -10.32 -7.82
CA ASP A 387 -4.34 -9.59 -8.28
C ASP A 387 -5.55 -9.71 -7.34
N MET A 388 -5.73 -10.89 -6.72
CA MET A 388 -6.81 -11.13 -5.75
C MET A 388 -6.55 -10.42 -4.42
N PHE A 389 -5.31 -10.51 -3.93
CA PHE A 389 -4.97 -10.11 -2.57
C PHE A 389 -4.69 -8.60 -2.46
N THR A 390 -4.16 -7.95 -3.50
CA THR A 390 -3.83 -6.52 -3.46
C THR A 390 -5.03 -5.62 -3.12
N PRO A 391 -6.21 -5.72 -3.77
CA PRO A 391 -7.36 -4.90 -3.37
C PRO A 391 -7.90 -5.27 -1.98
N MET A 392 -7.90 -6.55 -1.61
CA MET A 392 -8.29 -6.99 -0.26
C MET A 392 -7.36 -6.40 0.80
N LEU A 393 -6.04 -6.46 0.59
CA LEU A 393 -5.02 -5.90 1.48
C LEU A 393 -5.24 -4.40 1.67
N LYS A 394 -5.30 -3.65 0.56
CA LYS A 394 -5.44 -2.19 0.62
C LYS A 394 -6.71 -1.79 1.36
N MET A 395 -7.83 -2.47 1.12
CA MET A 395 -9.09 -2.22 1.82
C MET A 395 -8.98 -2.55 3.32
N MET A 396 -8.63 -3.78 3.66
CA MET A 396 -8.66 -4.26 5.05
C MET A 396 -7.64 -3.55 5.93
N ALA A 397 -6.38 -3.43 5.46
CA ALA A 397 -5.33 -2.78 6.25
C ALA A 397 -5.62 -1.30 6.50
N SER A 398 -6.12 -0.56 5.49
CA SER A 398 -6.45 0.87 5.65
C SER A 398 -7.66 1.11 6.57
N GLU A 399 -8.68 0.27 6.52
CA GLU A 399 -9.82 0.34 7.43
C GLU A 399 -9.38 0.03 8.88
N TYR A 400 -8.54 -0.99 9.08
CA TYR A 400 -8.03 -1.35 10.40
C TYR A 400 -7.06 -0.30 10.95
N ALA A 401 -6.25 0.35 10.11
CA ALA A 401 -5.41 1.46 10.54
C ALA A 401 -6.25 2.63 11.08
N ASN A 402 -7.34 2.98 10.39
CA ASN A 402 -8.27 4.02 10.86
C ASN A 402 -8.94 3.63 12.19
N GLN A 403 -9.39 2.37 12.33
CA GLN A 403 -9.98 1.88 13.57
C GLN A 403 -8.97 1.87 14.72
N ASN A 404 -7.74 1.40 14.49
CA ASN A 404 -6.69 1.40 15.50
C ASN A 404 -6.27 2.82 15.90
N ALA A 405 -6.20 3.76 14.96
CA ALA A 405 -5.92 5.15 15.27
C ALA A 405 -7.06 5.82 16.08
N TYR A 406 -8.32 5.50 15.77
CA TYR A 406 -9.48 5.92 16.56
C TYR A 406 -9.41 5.34 17.98
N ASP A 407 -9.16 4.04 18.12
CA ASP A 407 -9.08 3.36 19.41
C ASP A 407 -7.89 3.88 20.24
N ALA A 408 -6.78 4.26 19.61
CA ALA A 408 -5.64 4.88 20.28
C ALA A 408 -6.01 6.21 20.95
N ILE A 409 -6.75 7.08 20.27
CA ILE A 409 -7.30 8.30 20.88
C ILE A 409 -8.22 7.95 22.04
N GLN A 410 -9.10 6.96 21.87
CA GLN A 410 -10.06 6.55 22.89
C GLN A 410 -9.34 6.03 24.15
N VAL A 411 -8.26 5.26 24.01
CA VAL A 411 -7.43 4.79 25.15
C VAL A 411 -6.80 5.98 25.90
N HIS A 412 -6.35 7.01 25.17
CA HIS A 412 -5.79 8.23 25.78
C HIS A 412 -6.84 9.10 26.44
N GLY A 413 -8.13 8.96 26.09
CA GLY A 413 -9.19 9.83 26.56
C GLY A 413 -8.96 11.29 26.16
N GLY A 414 -9.22 12.25 27.05
CA GLY A 414 -9.02 13.67 26.77
C GLY A 414 -7.60 14.04 26.34
N SER A 415 -6.58 13.33 26.83
CA SER A 415 -5.20 13.54 26.41
C SER A 415 -4.99 13.23 24.93
N GLY A 416 -5.66 12.21 24.38
CA GLY A 416 -5.55 11.85 22.97
C GLY A 416 -6.14 12.87 21.99
N PHE A 417 -6.92 13.81 22.49
CA PHE A 417 -7.47 14.93 21.69
C PHE A 417 -6.52 16.14 21.64
N MET A 418 -5.47 16.13 22.45
CA MET A 418 -4.50 17.23 22.55
C MET A 418 -3.28 16.96 21.67
N LYS A 419 -2.75 18.02 21.03
CA LYS A 419 -1.59 17.97 20.14
C LYS A 419 -0.26 17.60 20.81
N GLU A 420 -0.24 17.57 22.15
CA GLU A 420 0.90 17.13 22.95
C GLU A 420 1.14 15.61 22.88
N TYR A 421 0.19 14.86 22.32
CA TYR A 421 0.24 13.40 22.18
C TYR A 421 0.22 12.99 20.70
N PRO A 422 1.09 12.07 20.24
CA PRO A 422 1.22 11.72 18.83
C PRO A 422 -0.05 11.12 18.22
N VAL A 423 -0.95 10.55 19.02
CA VAL A 423 -2.13 9.81 18.53
C VAL A 423 -3.12 10.68 17.76
N GLU A 424 -3.22 11.99 18.05
CA GLU A 424 -4.09 12.89 17.28
C GLU A 424 -3.58 13.06 15.85
N ARG A 425 -2.23 13.20 15.65
CA ARG A 425 -1.60 13.26 14.33
C ARG A 425 -1.76 11.93 13.61
N ILE A 426 -1.47 10.81 14.28
CA ILE A 426 -1.62 9.46 13.73
C ILE A 426 -3.06 9.23 13.22
N TYR A 427 -4.06 9.69 13.97
CA TYR A 427 -5.47 9.59 13.56
C TYR A 427 -5.78 10.41 12.31
N ARG A 428 -5.27 11.66 12.24
CA ARG A 428 -5.44 12.52 11.06
C ARG A 428 -4.75 11.92 9.83
N ASP A 429 -3.55 11.39 10.01
CA ASP A 429 -2.76 10.75 8.96
C ASP A 429 -3.42 9.45 8.46
N ALA A 430 -3.98 8.64 9.34
CA ALA A 430 -4.67 7.40 9.00
C ALA A 430 -5.86 7.62 8.05
N ARG A 431 -6.53 8.79 8.13
CA ARG A 431 -7.78 8.99 7.41
C ARG A 431 -7.66 8.91 5.90
N ILE A 432 -6.53 9.31 5.34
CA ILE A 432 -6.31 9.30 3.88
C ILE A 432 -6.19 7.87 3.32
N LEU A 433 -5.76 6.91 4.13
CA LEU A 433 -5.44 5.56 3.70
C LEU A 433 -6.60 4.83 3.01
N THR A 434 -7.85 5.14 3.39
CA THR A 434 -9.05 4.57 2.76
C THR A 434 -9.53 5.33 1.53
N ILE A 435 -8.84 6.42 1.15
CA ILE A 435 -9.29 7.35 0.10
C ILE A 435 -8.37 7.27 -1.13
N TYR A 436 -7.07 7.58 -0.99
CA TYR A 436 -6.16 7.66 -2.12
C TYR A 436 -5.74 6.28 -2.65
N GLU A 437 -5.12 6.24 -3.83
CA GLU A 437 -4.76 5.01 -4.56
C GLU A 437 -5.95 4.07 -4.80
N GLY A 438 -7.12 4.66 -4.95
CA GLY A 438 -8.42 4.00 -5.05
C GLY A 438 -9.08 3.81 -3.69
N THR A 439 -10.29 4.38 -3.54
CA THR A 439 -11.07 4.29 -2.30
C THR A 439 -11.36 2.84 -1.90
N SER A 440 -11.74 2.62 -0.63
CA SER A 440 -12.21 1.30 -0.17
C SER A 440 -13.33 0.74 -1.05
N GLN A 441 -14.20 1.60 -1.60
CA GLN A 441 -15.25 1.19 -2.54
C GLN A 441 -14.66 0.67 -3.86
N LEU A 442 -13.65 1.35 -4.43
CA LEU A 442 -12.97 0.88 -5.63
C LEU A 442 -12.21 -0.43 -5.40
N GLN A 443 -11.62 -0.62 -4.22
CA GLN A 443 -11.02 -1.90 -3.85
C GLN A 443 -12.07 -3.01 -3.78
N THR A 444 -13.25 -2.71 -3.24
CA THR A 444 -14.38 -3.65 -3.20
C THR A 444 -14.84 -4.03 -4.61
N VAL A 445 -14.99 -3.06 -5.51
CA VAL A 445 -15.33 -3.30 -6.93
C VAL A 445 -14.27 -4.16 -7.62
N ALA A 446 -12.99 -3.94 -7.33
CA ALA A 446 -11.91 -4.76 -7.87
C ALA A 446 -11.92 -6.19 -7.29
N ALA A 447 -12.31 -6.37 -6.02
CA ALA A 447 -12.25 -7.63 -5.30
C ALA A 447 -13.48 -8.52 -5.51
N ILE A 448 -14.68 -7.94 -5.71
CA ILE A 448 -15.93 -8.71 -5.77
C ILE A 448 -15.93 -9.78 -6.86
N ARG A 449 -15.26 -9.55 -7.98
CA ARG A 449 -15.11 -10.54 -9.05
C ARG A 449 -14.46 -11.85 -8.58
N TYR A 450 -13.60 -11.79 -7.56
CA TYR A 450 -12.93 -12.98 -7.00
C TYR A 450 -13.80 -13.72 -5.98
N VAL A 451 -14.83 -13.05 -5.46
CA VAL A 451 -15.94 -13.71 -4.75
C VAL A 451 -16.81 -14.45 -5.75
N THR A 452 -17.34 -13.73 -6.74
CA THR A 452 -18.34 -14.26 -7.69
C THR A 452 -17.81 -15.38 -8.59
N ASN A 453 -16.51 -15.35 -8.93
CA ASN A 453 -15.87 -16.42 -9.71
C ASN A 453 -15.27 -17.55 -8.85
N GLY A 454 -15.49 -17.55 -7.53
CA GLY A 454 -15.05 -18.58 -6.60
C GLY A 454 -13.55 -18.59 -6.28
N SER A 455 -12.76 -17.59 -6.74
CA SER A 455 -11.31 -17.59 -6.54
C SER A 455 -10.89 -17.44 -5.08
N TYR A 456 -11.56 -16.59 -4.29
CA TYR A 456 -11.29 -16.50 -2.85
C TYR A 456 -11.67 -17.79 -2.13
N LEU A 457 -12.81 -18.40 -2.47
CA LEU A 457 -13.23 -19.66 -1.88
C LEU A 457 -12.20 -20.77 -2.17
N ALA A 458 -11.73 -20.87 -3.41
CA ALA A 458 -10.68 -21.84 -3.78
C ALA A 458 -9.41 -21.65 -2.94
N LYS A 459 -8.99 -20.38 -2.71
CA LYS A 459 -7.81 -20.09 -1.89
C LYS A 459 -8.04 -20.38 -0.41
N ILE A 460 -9.23 -20.10 0.11
CA ILE A 460 -9.64 -20.47 1.48
C ILE A 460 -9.55 -21.99 1.65
N LYS A 461 -10.05 -22.78 0.68
CA LYS A 461 -9.97 -24.24 0.72
C LYS A 461 -8.53 -24.77 0.67
N GLU A 462 -7.60 -24.08 0.00
CA GLU A 462 -6.17 -24.41 0.08
C GLU A 462 -5.64 -24.25 1.51
N TYR A 463 -5.96 -23.14 2.21
CA TYR A 463 -5.58 -22.95 3.61
C TYR A 463 -6.29 -23.95 4.54
N GLU A 464 -7.56 -24.25 4.30
CA GLU A 464 -8.34 -25.23 5.06
C GLU A 464 -7.72 -26.64 4.99
N ALA A 465 -7.13 -27.00 3.85
CA ALA A 465 -6.46 -28.29 3.66
C ALA A 465 -5.14 -28.43 4.44
N MET A 466 -4.56 -27.33 4.93
CA MET A 466 -3.30 -27.37 5.66
C MET A 466 -3.49 -28.01 7.04
N GLU A 467 -2.52 -28.80 7.47
CA GLU A 467 -2.47 -29.32 8.83
C GLU A 467 -2.16 -28.19 9.82
N VAL A 468 -2.82 -28.21 10.96
CA VAL A 468 -2.57 -27.28 12.07
C VAL A 468 -2.21 -28.04 13.34
N LYS A 469 -1.39 -27.43 14.19
CA LYS A 469 -1.07 -27.98 15.52
C LYS A 469 -2.35 -28.17 16.34
N PRO A 470 -2.39 -29.16 17.25
CA PRO A 470 -3.59 -29.47 18.05
C PRO A 470 -4.19 -28.28 18.78
N GLU A 471 -3.36 -27.36 19.26
CA GLU A 471 -3.77 -26.12 19.95
C GLU A 471 -4.62 -25.17 19.09
N PHE A 472 -4.49 -25.24 17.77
CA PHE A 472 -5.25 -24.42 16.82
C PHE A 472 -6.44 -25.17 16.19
N ALA A 473 -6.66 -26.45 16.53
CA ALA A 473 -7.73 -27.26 15.93
C ALA A 473 -9.13 -26.63 16.11
N ALA A 474 -9.43 -26.13 17.30
CA ALA A 474 -10.70 -25.48 17.60
C ALA A 474 -10.90 -24.17 16.79
N LEU A 475 -9.83 -23.42 16.52
CA LEU A 475 -9.91 -22.23 15.67
C LEU A 475 -10.14 -22.63 14.22
N LYS A 476 -9.49 -23.68 13.73
CA LYS A 476 -9.70 -24.21 12.38
C LYS A 476 -11.16 -24.69 12.18
N GLU A 477 -11.76 -25.38 13.16
CA GLU A 477 -13.18 -25.77 13.09
C GLU A 477 -14.10 -24.56 12.93
N LYS A 478 -13.84 -23.46 13.64
CA LYS A 478 -14.59 -22.20 13.47
C LYS A 478 -14.44 -21.65 12.04
N LEU A 479 -13.23 -21.68 11.48
CA LEU A 479 -12.97 -21.20 10.13
C LEU A 479 -13.68 -22.05 9.07
N VAL A 480 -13.74 -23.37 9.24
CA VAL A 480 -14.52 -24.26 8.37
C VAL A 480 -16.01 -23.87 8.40
N ALA A 481 -16.57 -23.62 9.58
CA ALA A 481 -17.95 -23.16 9.73
C ALA A 481 -18.17 -21.77 9.10
N MET A 482 -17.23 -20.85 9.26
CA MET A 482 -17.27 -19.52 8.62
C MET A 482 -17.19 -19.63 7.10
N THR A 483 -16.41 -20.57 6.57
CA THR A 483 -16.31 -20.83 5.13
C THR A 483 -17.65 -21.32 4.57
N ALA A 484 -18.30 -22.27 5.21
CA ALA A 484 -19.64 -22.75 4.80
C ALA A 484 -20.69 -21.62 4.84
N GLN A 485 -20.61 -20.74 5.84
CA GLN A 485 -21.47 -19.57 5.95
C GLN A 485 -21.21 -18.55 4.81
N PHE A 486 -19.93 -18.36 4.43
CA PHE A 486 -19.55 -17.51 3.31
C PHE A 486 -20.06 -18.07 1.98
N GLU A 487 -19.96 -19.38 1.74
CA GLU A 487 -20.51 -20.06 0.57
C GLU A 487 -22.03 -19.79 0.47
N THR A 488 -22.78 -20.01 1.56
CA THR A 488 -24.22 -19.72 1.62
C THR A 488 -24.55 -18.25 1.34
N ALA A 489 -23.74 -17.31 1.86
CA ALA A 489 -23.93 -15.88 1.60
C ALA A 489 -23.67 -15.52 0.12
N CYS A 490 -22.69 -16.14 -0.53
CA CYS A 490 -22.42 -15.96 -1.96
C CYS A 490 -23.60 -16.46 -2.80
N GLU A 491 -24.12 -17.67 -2.52
CA GLU A 491 -25.28 -18.23 -3.20
C GLU A 491 -26.52 -17.35 -3.07
N ALA A 492 -26.73 -16.75 -1.89
CA ALA A 492 -27.89 -15.90 -1.61
C ALA A 492 -27.93 -14.62 -2.47
N VAL A 493 -26.80 -14.17 -3.04
CA VAL A 493 -26.73 -12.94 -3.85
C VAL A 493 -26.55 -13.19 -5.34
N GLN A 494 -26.05 -14.37 -5.73
CA GLN A 494 -25.54 -14.67 -7.08
C GLN A 494 -26.55 -14.42 -8.20
N ASP A 495 -27.81 -14.79 -8.00
CA ASP A 495 -28.86 -14.74 -9.04
C ASP A 495 -29.78 -13.52 -8.94
N LYS A 496 -29.44 -12.52 -8.09
CA LYS A 496 -30.32 -11.37 -7.83
C LYS A 496 -29.99 -10.10 -8.64
N GLY A 497 -29.03 -10.18 -9.56
CA GLY A 497 -28.63 -9.08 -10.43
C GLY A 497 -27.44 -8.26 -9.90
N GLU A 498 -26.82 -7.49 -10.81
CA GLU A 498 -25.57 -6.78 -10.57
C GLU A 498 -25.68 -5.75 -9.42
N GLU A 499 -26.71 -4.90 -9.42
CA GLU A 499 -26.90 -3.89 -8.38
C GLU A 499 -27.03 -4.52 -6.98
N TYR A 500 -27.66 -5.68 -6.87
CA TYR A 500 -27.78 -6.39 -5.61
C TYR A 500 -26.46 -7.00 -5.15
N ILE A 501 -25.66 -7.55 -6.08
CA ILE A 501 -24.31 -8.04 -5.81
C ILE A 501 -23.42 -6.90 -5.35
N ASP A 502 -23.45 -5.76 -6.05
CA ASP A 502 -22.64 -4.58 -5.72
C ASP A 502 -23.00 -3.99 -4.35
N PHE A 503 -24.29 -3.99 -4.00
CA PHE A 503 -24.74 -3.55 -2.67
C PHE A 503 -24.18 -4.41 -1.54
N HIS A 504 -24.05 -5.72 -1.76
CA HIS A 504 -23.50 -6.66 -0.78
C HIS A 504 -21.99 -6.90 -0.93
N ALA A 505 -21.35 -6.36 -1.97
CA ALA A 505 -19.97 -6.66 -2.34
C ALA A 505 -18.99 -6.48 -1.19
N ARG A 506 -19.07 -5.34 -0.47
CA ARG A 506 -18.18 -5.09 0.68
C ARG A 506 -18.32 -6.17 1.75
N ARG A 507 -19.54 -6.58 2.09
CA ARG A 507 -19.81 -7.61 3.11
C ARG A 507 -19.19 -8.95 2.73
N LEU A 508 -19.34 -9.34 1.47
CA LEU A 508 -18.81 -10.60 0.96
C LEU A 508 -17.28 -10.61 0.91
N VAL A 509 -16.68 -9.51 0.46
CA VAL A 509 -15.20 -9.36 0.43
C VAL A 509 -14.64 -9.37 1.86
N GLU A 510 -15.26 -8.67 2.80
CA GLU A 510 -14.85 -8.69 4.21
C GLU A 510 -15.00 -10.09 4.84
N MET A 511 -16.06 -10.84 4.52
CA MET A 511 -16.22 -12.21 5.00
C MET A 511 -15.07 -13.11 4.54
N ALA A 512 -14.72 -13.05 3.26
CA ALA A 512 -13.56 -13.77 2.71
C ALA A 512 -12.24 -13.32 3.37
N ALA A 513 -12.04 -12.01 3.53
CA ALA A 513 -10.84 -11.45 4.14
C ALA A 513 -10.67 -11.90 5.59
N HIS A 514 -11.73 -11.88 6.39
CA HIS A 514 -11.70 -12.34 7.78
C HIS A 514 -11.26 -13.81 7.89
N ILE A 515 -11.73 -14.66 7.01
CA ILE A 515 -11.36 -16.08 6.97
C ILE A 515 -9.88 -16.22 6.58
N ILE A 516 -9.45 -15.56 5.50
CA ILE A 516 -8.07 -15.60 4.99
C ILE A 516 -7.10 -15.08 6.06
N MET A 517 -7.36 -13.90 6.62
CA MET A 517 -6.48 -13.29 7.63
C MET A 517 -6.39 -14.14 8.90
N SER A 518 -7.47 -14.83 9.30
CA SER A 518 -7.46 -15.78 10.42
C SER A 518 -6.58 -16.99 10.12
N TYR A 519 -6.65 -17.56 8.91
CA TYR A 519 -5.76 -18.66 8.51
C TYR A 519 -4.29 -18.22 8.49
N LEU A 520 -4.00 -17.04 7.95
CA LEU A 520 -2.63 -16.50 7.92
C LEU A 520 -2.06 -16.32 9.33
N LEU A 521 -2.85 -15.82 10.28
CA LEU A 521 -2.43 -15.72 11.69
C LEU A 521 -2.17 -17.09 12.31
N ILE A 522 -2.98 -18.11 12.00
CA ILE A 522 -2.73 -19.49 12.48
C ILE A 522 -1.45 -20.04 11.86
N ILE A 523 -1.19 -19.79 10.59
CA ILE A 523 0.04 -20.22 9.91
C ILE A 523 1.26 -19.59 10.59
N ASP A 524 1.24 -18.29 10.82
CA ASP A 524 2.31 -17.58 11.51
C ASP A 524 2.48 -18.09 12.97
N ALA A 525 1.37 -18.32 13.67
CA ALA A 525 1.37 -18.81 15.06
C ALA A 525 1.96 -20.23 15.21
N GLN A 526 1.87 -21.07 14.17
CA GLN A 526 2.50 -22.39 14.18
C GLN A 526 4.03 -22.32 14.22
N SER A 527 4.62 -21.22 13.76
CA SER A 527 6.06 -21.00 13.69
C SER A 527 6.56 -19.98 14.71
N CYS A 528 5.67 -19.12 15.25
CA CYS A 528 6.04 -18.07 16.19
C CYS A 528 4.90 -17.79 17.19
N ASP A 529 5.14 -18.07 18.46
CA ASP A 529 4.16 -17.92 19.56
C ASP A 529 3.64 -16.48 19.71
N ALA A 530 4.36 -15.48 19.20
CA ALA A 530 3.95 -14.07 19.25
C ALA A 530 2.59 -13.81 18.56
N PHE A 531 2.19 -14.68 17.61
CA PHE A 531 0.94 -14.57 16.87
C PHE A 531 -0.22 -15.36 17.49
N ALA A 532 0.04 -16.31 18.40
CA ALA A 532 -0.97 -17.24 18.91
C ALA A 532 -2.18 -16.54 19.55
N ARG A 533 -1.92 -15.52 20.40
CA ARG A 533 -3.01 -14.75 21.05
C ARG A 533 -3.83 -13.96 20.03
N SER A 534 -3.19 -13.37 19.05
CA SER A 534 -3.88 -12.63 17.99
C SER A 534 -4.67 -13.55 17.08
N ALA A 535 -4.19 -14.75 16.78
CA ALA A 535 -4.94 -15.76 16.05
C ALA A 535 -6.26 -16.10 16.75
N GLU A 536 -6.22 -16.28 18.07
CA GLU A 536 -7.41 -16.54 18.90
C GLU A 536 -8.36 -15.32 18.93
N VAL A 537 -7.85 -14.14 19.30
CA VAL A 537 -8.66 -12.91 19.44
C VAL A 537 -9.27 -12.54 18.08
N TYR A 538 -8.48 -12.54 17.01
CA TYR A 538 -8.95 -12.17 15.68
C TYR A 538 -10.00 -13.15 15.16
N THR A 539 -9.76 -14.46 15.22
CA THR A 539 -10.70 -15.49 14.73
C THR A 539 -12.04 -15.39 15.46
N ASN A 540 -12.04 -15.18 16.78
CA ASN A 540 -13.27 -15.03 17.55
C ASN A 540 -14.05 -13.76 17.14
N LYS A 541 -13.38 -12.63 16.94
CA LYS A 541 -14.03 -11.39 16.46
C LYS A 541 -14.49 -11.54 15.01
N ALA A 542 -13.67 -12.14 14.14
CA ALA A 542 -14.00 -12.41 12.74
C ALA A 542 -15.26 -13.26 12.59
N GLN A 543 -15.42 -14.29 13.45
CA GLN A 543 -16.64 -15.10 13.49
C GLN A 543 -17.88 -14.26 13.81
N ALA A 544 -17.79 -13.37 14.81
CA ALA A 544 -18.90 -12.49 15.16
C ALA A 544 -19.25 -11.51 14.03
N TRP A 545 -18.22 -10.90 13.39
CA TRP A 545 -18.42 -10.02 12.24
C TRP A 545 -19.00 -10.73 11.03
N ASN A 546 -18.58 -11.97 10.74
CA ASN A 546 -19.14 -12.77 9.65
C ASN A 546 -20.58 -13.20 9.93
N ASN A 547 -20.91 -13.55 11.17
CA ASN A 547 -22.28 -13.87 11.58
C ASN A 547 -23.23 -12.68 11.35
N GLU A 548 -22.82 -11.46 11.71
CA GLU A 548 -23.58 -10.24 11.45
C GLU A 548 -23.83 -10.05 9.95
N ARG A 549 -22.78 -10.15 9.12
CA ARG A 549 -22.88 -9.97 7.66
C ARG A 549 -23.75 -11.01 6.99
N ALA A 550 -23.56 -12.26 7.37
CA ALA A 550 -24.36 -13.37 6.83
C ALA A 550 -25.85 -13.23 7.22
N SER A 551 -26.14 -12.87 8.47
CA SER A 551 -27.50 -12.62 8.93
C SER A 551 -28.15 -11.45 8.18
N TYR A 552 -27.40 -10.38 7.95
CA TYR A 552 -27.89 -9.24 7.18
C TYR A 552 -28.21 -9.63 5.73
N ILE A 553 -27.30 -10.34 5.05
CA ILE A 553 -27.50 -10.82 3.67
C ILE A 553 -28.73 -11.75 3.59
N ALA A 554 -28.84 -12.69 4.53
CA ALA A 554 -29.96 -13.67 4.55
C ALA A 554 -31.34 -13.00 4.78
N SER A 555 -31.40 -11.92 5.52
CA SER A 555 -32.65 -11.18 5.82
C SER A 555 -32.98 -10.08 4.81
N PHE A 556 -32.09 -9.79 3.84
CA PHE A 556 -32.22 -8.67 2.91
C PHE A 556 -32.99 -9.08 1.64
N SER A 557 -33.84 -8.20 1.14
CA SER A 557 -34.64 -8.41 -0.07
C SER A 557 -34.44 -7.29 -1.10
N LEU A 558 -34.94 -7.47 -2.32
CA LEU A 558 -34.96 -6.41 -3.34
C LEU A 558 -35.78 -5.20 -2.92
N GLU A 559 -36.82 -5.40 -2.11
CA GLU A 559 -37.62 -4.29 -1.55
C GLU A 559 -36.79 -3.45 -0.58
N ASN A 560 -35.93 -4.10 0.24
CA ASN A 560 -35.01 -3.39 1.10
C ASN A 560 -34.00 -2.57 0.29
N LEU A 561 -33.50 -3.10 -0.83
CA LEU A 561 -32.59 -2.38 -1.74
C LEU A 561 -33.24 -1.07 -2.25
N ALA A 562 -34.51 -1.13 -2.64
CA ALA A 562 -35.26 0.03 -3.11
C ALA A 562 -35.36 1.13 -2.03
N ALA A 563 -35.53 0.73 -0.76
CA ALA A 563 -35.57 1.68 0.36
C ALA A 563 -34.23 2.45 0.53
N PHE A 564 -33.09 1.77 0.33
CA PHE A 564 -31.79 2.46 0.33
C PHE A 564 -31.59 3.33 -0.91
N ALA A 565 -32.05 2.88 -2.08
CA ALA A 565 -31.92 3.62 -3.32
C ALA A 565 -32.74 4.92 -3.34
N ALA A 566 -33.79 5.02 -2.52
CA ALA A 566 -34.63 6.21 -2.41
C ALA A 566 -33.84 7.49 -2.03
N ILE A 567 -32.68 7.37 -1.39
CA ILE A 567 -31.78 8.51 -1.09
C ILE A 567 -31.37 9.28 -2.35
N LYS A 568 -31.41 8.65 -3.53
CA LYS A 568 -31.11 9.30 -4.82
C LYS A 568 -32.04 10.47 -5.13
N ASP A 569 -33.25 10.45 -4.57
CA ASP A 569 -34.31 11.43 -4.82
C ASP A 569 -34.35 12.55 -3.75
N GLU A 570 -33.55 12.46 -2.67
CA GLU A 570 -33.58 13.44 -1.57
C GLU A 570 -32.91 14.77 -1.89
N PHE A 571 -32.00 14.82 -2.88
CA PHE A 571 -31.30 16.03 -3.27
C PHE A 571 -31.67 16.41 -4.69
N VAL A 572 -32.59 17.35 -4.83
CA VAL A 572 -32.84 18.08 -6.06
C VAL A 572 -32.04 19.38 -5.98
N ALA A 573 -31.00 19.55 -6.81
CA ALA A 573 -30.35 20.84 -6.94
C ALA A 573 -31.42 21.86 -7.33
N GLU A 574 -31.62 22.91 -6.51
CA GLU A 574 -32.38 24.06 -6.94
C GLU A 574 -31.64 24.65 -8.17
N GLU A 575 -32.21 24.52 -9.35
CA GLU A 575 -31.77 25.20 -10.55
C GLU A 575 -31.92 26.71 -10.30
N ASN A 576 -30.80 27.38 -9.99
CA ASN A 576 -30.70 28.83 -9.95
C ASN A 576 -30.19 29.35 -11.30
#